data_50c99f05e3f4727f017ebdb7e7694332
#
_entry.id   50c99f05e3f4727f017ebdb7e7694332
#
_cell.length_a   1.000
_cell.length_b   1.000
_cell.length_c   1.000
_cell.angle_alpha   90.00
_cell.angle_beta   90.00
_cell.angle_gamma   90.00
#
_symmetry.space_group_name_H-M   'P 1'
#
loop_
_entity.id
_entity.type
_entity.pdbx_description
1 polymer ?
#
loop_
_entity_poly.entity_id
_entity_poly.type
_entity_poly.pdbx_seq_one_letter_code
_entity_poly.pdbx_strand_id
1 'polypeptide(L)'
;MKKITISAFVITTLFCQACQQEKPQIKEANEKQEEKIEAKVDSNKMVFDNLDQVLSPFEDMTEFALDKDDEGITKSFAKVENLVKENVFTKHLNSESIASLDSKVETLKRLIKQKDYEQIALASTEIFEYNASNFTESEKIENQIRIEHLDYMGFKILALLNQKKIDWQNLEQTINSVEREWVALSPNVTDANLKDSFELLLSGLHLSAQNKDVKMGEILASMDLSLVDVLENSF
;
A
#
# COMPACT_ATOMS: atom_id res chain seq x y z
N MET A 1 -26.36 37.29 55.20
CA MET A 1 -25.08 37.16 55.91
C MET A 1 -25.12 35.89 56.74
N LYS A 2 -24.53 34.80 56.31
CA LYS A 2 -24.33 33.57 57.09
C LYS A 2 -22.86 33.25 57.09
N LYS A 3 -22.21 33.29 58.21
CA LYS A 3 -20.82 32.95 58.45
C LYS A 3 -20.70 31.44 58.49
N ILE A 4 -19.78 30.89 57.69
CA ILE A 4 -19.39 29.46 57.70
C ILE A 4 -18.08 29.38 58.48
N THR A 5 -18.11 28.66 59.56
CA THR A 5 -17.01 28.42 60.52
C THR A 5 -16.19 27.24 59.93
N ILE A 6 -14.89 27.45 59.73
CA ILE A 6 -13.95 26.39 59.28
C ILE A 6 -13.43 25.68 60.54
N SER A 7 -13.75 24.39 60.66
CA SER A 7 -13.22 23.54 61.73
C SER A 7 -11.94 22.86 61.21
N ALA A 8 -10.82 23.16 61.87
CA ALA A 8 -9.53 22.54 61.61
C ALA A 8 -9.48 21.14 62.20
N PHE A 9 -9.29 20.14 61.35
CA PHE A 9 -9.04 18.75 61.75
C PHE A 9 -7.54 18.48 61.70
N VAL A 10 -6.93 18.36 62.89
CA VAL A 10 -5.53 17.94 63.05
C VAL A 10 -5.49 16.42 62.91
N ILE A 11 -4.90 15.92 61.84
CA ILE A 11 -4.60 14.49 61.69
C ILE A 11 -3.14 14.25 61.97
N THR A 12 -2.93 13.53 63.06
CA THR A 12 -1.64 13.07 63.58
C THR A 12 -1.04 12.05 62.60
N THR A 13 0.12 12.36 62.05
CA THR A 13 0.91 11.43 61.17
C THR A 13 1.56 10.37 62.04
N LEU A 14 1.09 9.13 61.95
CA LEU A 14 1.87 7.96 62.37
C LEU A 14 2.84 7.59 61.23
N PHE A 15 4.14 7.72 61.49
CA PHE A 15 5.19 7.18 60.68
C PHE A 15 5.20 5.64 60.82
N CYS A 16 4.80 4.93 59.74
CA CYS A 16 5.19 3.54 59.55
C CYS A 16 6.37 3.52 58.56
N GLN A 17 7.57 3.40 59.16
CA GLN A 17 8.74 2.93 58.45
C GLN A 17 8.63 1.41 58.25
N ALA A 18 8.29 0.94 57.06
CA ALA A 18 8.60 -0.42 56.64
C ALA A 18 8.56 -0.53 55.12
N CYS A 19 9.62 -1.13 54.58
CA CYS A 19 9.79 -1.66 53.23
C CYS A 19 10.05 -0.68 52.05
N GLN A 20 11.30 -0.22 52.01
CA GLN A 20 11.97 -0.12 50.74
C GLN A 20 12.25 -1.55 50.26
N GLN A 21 11.53 -2.03 49.27
CA GLN A 21 11.93 -3.17 48.45
C GLN A 21 11.63 -2.89 47.00
N GLU A 22 12.68 -2.69 46.24
CA GLU A 22 12.94 -3.03 44.83
C GLU A 22 11.86 -2.80 43.81
N LYS A 23 11.96 -1.69 43.07
CA LYS A 23 11.38 -1.52 41.71
C LYS A 23 12.41 -1.01 40.70
N PRO A 24 13.50 -1.75 40.38
CA PRO A 24 14.29 -1.51 39.17
C PRO A 24 13.89 -2.39 37.99
N GLN A 25 13.44 -3.65 38.20
CA GLN A 25 13.27 -4.62 37.14
C GLN A 25 12.11 -4.36 36.18
N ILE A 26 11.02 -3.71 36.60
CA ILE A 26 9.86 -3.46 35.75
C ILE A 26 10.12 -2.31 34.77
N LYS A 27 10.88 -1.28 35.18
CA LYS A 27 11.23 -0.16 34.28
C LYS A 27 12.19 -0.59 33.17
N GLU A 28 13.26 -1.33 33.49
CA GLU A 28 14.20 -1.83 32.48
C GLU A 28 13.58 -2.83 31.49
N ALA A 29 12.60 -3.63 31.92
CA ALA A 29 11.87 -4.53 31.02
C ALA A 29 10.97 -3.77 30.06
N ASN A 30 10.28 -2.71 30.52
CA ASN A 30 9.43 -1.87 29.67
C ASN A 30 10.28 -1.04 28.68
N GLU A 31 11.36 -0.40 29.15
CA GLU A 31 12.25 0.37 28.28
C GLU A 31 12.87 -0.50 27.16
N LYS A 32 13.33 -1.71 27.48
CA LYS A 32 13.84 -2.67 26.47
C LYS A 32 12.75 -3.20 25.53
N GLN A 33 11.50 -3.22 25.96
CA GLN A 33 10.39 -3.63 25.12
C GLN A 33 9.96 -2.49 24.19
N GLU A 34 9.93 -1.24 24.67
CA GLU A 34 9.70 -0.04 23.87
C GLU A 34 10.80 0.17 22.83
N GLU A 35 12.10 0.09 23.20
CA GLU A 35 13.22 0.14 22.25
C GLU A 35 13.14 -0.94 21.15
N LYS A 36 12.70 -2.17 21.50
CA LYS A 36 12.52 -3.23 20.51
C LYS A 36 11.35 -2.99 19.58
N ILE A 37 10.28 -2.39 20.08
CA ILE A 37 9.11 -2.03 19.26
C ILE A 37 9.48 -0.91 18.31
N GLU A 38 10.11 0.16 18.79
CA GLU A 38 10.57 1.28 17.97
C GLU A 38 11.55 0.82 16.90
N ALA A 39 12.57 0.01 17.25
CA ALA A 39 13.53 -0.52 16.29
C ALA A 39 12.88 -1.43 15.23
N LYS A 40 11.81 -2.15 15.56
CA LYS A 40 11.04 -2.96 14.61
C LYS A 40 10.21 -2.08 13.68
N VAL A 41 9.57 -1.04 14.20
CA VAL A 41 8.79 -0.08 13.42
C VAL A 41 9.70 0.64 12.42
N ASP A 42 10.85 1.14 12.85
CA ASP A 42 11.83 1.78 11.97
C ASP A 42 12.34 0.82 10.88
N SER A 43 12.57 -0.46 11.24
CA SER A 43 12.99 -1.48 10.28
C SER A 43 11.91 -1.76 9.23
N ASN A 44 10.65 -1.87 9.62
CA ASN A 44 9.56 -2.14 8.69
C ASN A 44 9.31 -0.93 7.78
N LYS A 45 9.39 0.29 8.33
CA LYS A 45 9.29 1.52 7.53
C LYS A 45 10.40 1.56 6.47
N MET A 46 11.63 1.25 6.81
CA MET A 46 12.73 1.22 5.84
C MET A 46 12.49 0.17 4.75
N VAL A 47 11.93 -0.98 5.08
CA VAL A 47 11.59 -2.02 4.11
C VAL A 47 10.47 -1.54 3.18
N PHE A 48 9.48 -0.85 3.71
CA PHE A 48 8.40 -0.26 2.92
C PHE A 48 8.93 0.85 1.99
N ASP A 49 9.75 1.77 2.49
CA ASP A 49 10.38 2.82 1.68
C ASP A 49 11.20 2.23 0.50
N ASN A 50 11.82 1.05 0.70
CA ASN A 50 12.52 0.34 -0.36
C ASN A 50 11.56 -0.28 -1.40
N LEU A 51 10.41 -0.80 -0.96
CA LEU A 51 9.37 -1.30 -1.84
C LEU A 51 8.80 -0.16 -2.69
N ASP A 52 8.36 0.93 -2.07
CA ASP A 52 7.85 2.12 -2.74
C ASP A 52 8.83 2.65 -3.79
N GLN A 53 10.12 2.69 -3.49
CA GLN A 53 11.14 3.11 -4.45
C GLN A 53 11.12 2.32 -5.76
N VAL A 54 10.80 1.02 -5.71
CA VAL A 54 10.77 0.16 -6.91
C VAL A 54 9.40 0.08 -7.56
N LEU A 55 8.32 0.48 -6.87
CA LEU A 55 6.94 0.46 -7.38
C LEU A 55 6.51 1.80 -7.97
N SER A 56 6.70 2.90 -7.23
CA SER A 56 6.22 4.25 -7.55
C SER A 56 6.48 4.72 -9.00
N PRO A 57 7.62 4.44 -9.68
CA PRO A 57 7.78 4.85 -11.07
C PRO A 57 6.82 4.18 -12.05
N PHE A 58 6.32 2.97 -11.73
CA PHE A 58 5.39 2.24 -12.58
C PHE A 58 3.95 2.66 -12.34
N GLU A 59 3.61 3.00 -11.10
CA GLU A 59 2.37 3.66 -10.72
C GLU A 59 2.23 4.99 -11.46
N ASP A 60 3.16 5.94 -11.24
CA ASP A 60 3.25 7.22 -11.95
C ASP A 60 3.05 7.02 -13.46
N MET A 61 3.74 6.03 -14.04
CA MET A 61 3.72 5.79 -15.48
C MET A 61 2.37 5.28 -15.98
N THR A 62 1.65 4.52 -15.14
CA THR A 62 0.30 4.08 -15.45
C THR A 62 -0.65 5.28 -15.52
N GLU A 63 -0.62 6.16 -14.52
CA GLU A 63 -1.42 7.39 -14.51
C GLU A 63 -1.14 8.27 -15.73
N PHE A 64 0.15 8.58 -15.98
CA PHE A 64 0.53 9.39 -17.14
C PHE A 64 0.15 8.76 -18.47
N ALA A 65 0.15 7.43 -18.56
CA ALA A 65 -0.31 6.73 -19.77
C ALA A 65 -1.83 6.83 -19.97
N LEU A 66 -2.61 6.72 -18.89
CA LEU A 66 -4.06 6.95 -18.92
C LEU A 66 -4.40 8.36 -19.38
N ASP A 67 -3.62 9.35 -18.92
CA ASP A 67 -3.76 10.78 -19.28
C ASP A 67 -3.10 11.14 -20.61
N LYS A 68 -2.33 10.24 -21.22
CA LYS A 68 -1.53 10.45 -22.43
C LYS A 68 -0.49 11.55 -22.28
N ASP A 69 0.08 11.68 -21.09
CA ASP A 69 1.13 12.64 -20.76
C ASP A 69 2.52 12.10 -21.13
N ASP A 70 3.00 12.45 -22.33
CA ASP A 70 4.32 12.06 -22.82
C ASP A 70 5.48 12.52 -21.92
N GLU A 71 5.35 13.68 -21.28
CA GLU A 71 6.40 14.23 -20.41
C GLU A 71 6.46 13.46 -19.09
N GLY A 72 5.31 13.18 -18.48
CA GLY A 72 5.19 12.38 -17.28
C GLY A 72 5.73 10.96 -17.49
N ILE A 73 5.31 10.28 -18.58
CA ILE A 73 5.81 8.95 -18.95
C ILE A 73 7.34 8.97 -19.09
N THR A 74 7.89 9.96 -19.80
CA THR A 74 9.35 10.05 -20.03
C THR A 74 10.10 10.25 -18.71
N LYS A 75 9.59 11.08 -17.82
CA LYS A 75 10.21 11.33 -16.49
C LYS A 75 10.18 10.08 -15.63
N SER A 76 9.05 9.39 -15.57
CA SER A 76 8.92 8.17 -14.77
C SER A 76 9.78 7.03 -15.34
N PHE A 77 9.85 6.90 -16.66
CA PHE A 77 10.75 5.93 -17.27
C PHE A 77 12.23 6.24 -17.00
N ALA A 78 12.62 7.51 -16.97
CA ALA A 78 13.98 7.89 -16.60
C ALA A 78 14.32 7.50 -15.14
N LYS A 79 13.34 7.53 -14.21
CA LYS A 79 13.52 7.00 -12.84
C LYS A 79 13.82 5.49 -12.91
N VAL A 80 13.06 4.72 -13.71
CA VAL A 80 13.29 3.27 -13.90
C VAL A 80 14.69 3.01 -14.45
N GLU A 81 15.13 3.72 -15.50
CA GLU A 81 16.49 3.57 -16.05
C GLU A 81 17.58 3.86 -14.99
N ASN A 82 17.35 4.82 -14.11
CA ASN A 82 18.28 5.10 -13.01
C ASN A 82 18.30 3.97 -11.96
N LEU A 83 17.14 3.43 -11.56
CA LEU A 83 17.07 2.29 -10.65
C LEU A 83 17.78 1.06 -11.20
N VAL A 84 17.64 0.78 -12.49
CA VAL A 84 18.36 -0.30 -13.17
C VAL A 84 19.87 -0.01 -13.16
N LYS A 85 20.31 1.20 -13.52
CA LYS A 85 21.72 1.60 -13.55
C LYS A 85 22.39 1.54 -12.17
N GLU A 86 21.67 1.89 -11.12
CA GLU A 86 22.15 1.87 -9.73
C GLU A 86 22.02 0.48 -9.09
N ASN A 87 21.53 -0.51 -9.83
CA ASN A 87 21.28 -1.87 -9.36
C ASN A 87 20.34 -1.93 -8.14
N VAL A 88 19.38 -1.02 -8.04
CA VAL A 88 18.43 -1.01 -6.92
C VAL A 88 17.59 -2.28 -6.90
N PHE A 89 17.04 -2.69 -8.05
CA PHE A 89 16.25 -3.91 -8.16
C PHE A 89 17.02 -5.16 -7.71
N THR A 90 18.34 -5.23 -7.93
CA THR A 90 19.15 -6.40 -7.52
C THR A 90 19.28 -6.54 -6.00
N LYS A 91 18.97 -5.51 -5.24
CA LYS A 91 18.97 -5.55 -3.77
C LYS A 91 17.66 -6.12 -3.21
N HIS A 92 16.57 -5.99 -3.95
CA HIS A 92 15.22 -6.25 -3.49
C HIS A 92 14.51 -7.39 -4.22
N LEU A 93 15.06 -7.85 -5.35
CA LEU A 93 14.55 -8.97 -6.14
C LEU A 93 15.59 -10.08 -6.23
N ASN A 94 15.15 -11.32 -6.37
CA ASN A 94 16.07 -12.43 -6.63
C ASN A 94 16.60 -12.41 -8.08
N SER A 95 17.68 -13.16 -8.37
CA SER A 95 18.36 -13.13 -9.67
C SER A 95 17.49 -13.61 -10.84
N GLU A 96 16.55 -14.52 -10.60
CA GLU A 96 15.63 -15.01 -11.62
C GLU A 96 14.60 -13.92 -11.97
N SER A 97 14.10 -13.22 -10.95
CA SER A 97 13.18 -12.10 -11.11
C SER A 97 13.80 -10.93 -11.88
N ILE A 98 15.10 -10.65 -11.69
CA ILE A 98 15.81 -9.59 -12.42
C ILE A 98 15.79 -9.82 -13.93
N ALA A 99 16.12 -11.01 -14.39
CA ALA A 99 16.15 -11.30 -15.83
C ALA A 99 14.76 -11.13 -16.50
N SER A 100 13.70 -11.49 -15.79
CA SER A 100 12.32 -11.27 -16.23
C SER A 100 11.95 -9.79 -16.23
N LEU A 101 12.35 -9.03 -15.19
CA LEU A 101 12.14 -7.59 -15.11
C LEU A 101 12.82 -6.85 -16.26
N ASP A 102 14.07 -7.17 -16.58
CA ASP A 102 14.80 -6.56 -17.69
C ASP A 102 14.03 -6.70 -19.01
N SER A 103 13.49 -7.90 -19.29
CA SER A 103 12.68 -8.15 -20.49
C SER A 103 11.39 -7.32 -20.53
N LYS A 104 10.73 -7.15 -19.37
CA LYS A 104 9.51 -6.32 -19.22
C LYS A 104 9.84 -4.84 -19.43
N VAL A 105 10.93 -4.34 -18.85
CA VAL A 105 11.39 -2.94 -18.99
C VAL A 105 11.76 -2.64 -20.46
N GLU A 106 12.44 -3.54 -21.16
CA GLU A 106 12.71 -3.36 -22.58
C GLU A 106 11.43 -3.34 -23.44
N THR A 107 10.43 -4.14 -23.07
CA THR A 107 9.11 -4.11 -23.71
C THR A 107 8.44 -2.76 -23.51
N LEU A 108 8.42 -2.28 -22.27
CA LEU A 108 7.85 -0.98 -21.90
C LEU A 108 8.55 0.16 -22.66
N LYS A 109 9.88 0.14 -22.74
CA LYS A 109 10.67 1.11 -23.50
C LYS A 109 10.27 1.16 -24.99
N ARG A 110 9.98 0.02 -25.58
CA ARG A 110 9.50 -0.07 -26.97
C ARG A 110 8.10 0.53 -27.11
N LEU A 111 7.19 0.26 -26.18
CA LEU A 111 5.82 0.79 -26.16
C LEU A 111 5.83 2.32 -26.02
N ILE A 112 6.69 2.86 -25.17
CA ILE A 112 6.87 4.31 -25.00
C ILE A 112 7.30 4.97 -26.30
N LYS A 113 8.28 4.38 -27.02
CA LYS A 113 8.71 4.88 -28.34
C LYS A 113 7.58 4.85 -29.38
N GLN A 114 6.66 3.91 -29.28
CA GLN A 114 5.50 3.77 -30.16
C GLN A 114 4.33 4.66 -29.76
N LYS A 115 4.39 5.27 -28.57
CA LYS A 115 3.29 6.03 -27.94
C LYS A 115 1.99 5.21 -27.82
N ASP A 116 2.15 3.93 -27.51
CA ASP A 116 1.02 3.02 -27.31
C ASP A 116 0.55 3.12 -25.84
N TYR A 117 -0.18 4.20 -25.52
CA TYR A 117 -0.58 4.53 -24.16
C TYR A 117 -1.39 3.42 -23.50
N GLU A 118 -2.27 2.73 -24.24
CA GLU A 118 -3.06 1.62 -23.73
C GLU A 118 -2.13 0.48 -23.25
N GLN A 119 -1.12 0.16 -24.03
CA GLN A 119 -0.17 -0.90 -23.68
C GLN A 119 0.88 -0.43 -22.68
N ILE A 120 1.23 0.87 -22.65
CA ILE A 120 2.11 1.42 -21.60
C ILE A 120 1.43 1.27 -20.24
N ALA A 121 0.15 1.67 -20.10
CA ALA A 121 -0.59 1.53 -18.84
C ALA A 121 -0.61 0.08 -18.36
N LEU A 122 -0.98 -0.88 -19.25
CA LEU A 122 -1.01 -2.30 -18.87
C LEU A 122 0.37 -2.84 -18.51
N ALA A 123 1.40 -2.54 -19.31
CA ALA A 123 2.75 -3.04 -19.04
C ALA A 123 3.32 -2.46 -17.75
N SER A 124 3.00 -1.21 -17.41
CA SER A 124 3.41 -0.59 -16.15
C SER A 124 2.74 -1.28 -14.97
N THR A 125 1.43 -1.53 -15.00
CA THR A 125 0.74 -2.28 -13.93
C THR A 125 1.29 -3.70 -13.78
N GLU A 126 1.62 -4.39 -14.87
CA GLU A 126 2.22 -5.73 -14.82
C GLU A 126 3.63 -5.74 -14.19
N ILE A 127 4.41 -4.68 -14.39
CA ILE A 127 5.73 -4.55 -13.77
C ILE A 127 5.59 -4.19 -12.30
N PHE A 128 4.64 -3.34 -11.94
CA PHE A 128 4.31 -3.03 -10.56
C PHE A 128 4.00 -4.31 -9.78
N GLU A 129 2.99 -5.08 -10.22
CA GLU A 129 2.64 -6.37 -9.61
C GLU A 129 3.84 -7.31 -9.52
N TYR A 130 4.62 -7.38 -10.59
CA TYR A 130 5.78 -8.25 -10.65
C TYR A 130 6.79 -7.91 -9.55
N ASN A 131 7.07 -6.64 -9.34
CA ASN A 131 8.00 -6.18 -8.31
C ASN A 131 7.42 -6.43 -6.91
N ALA A 132 6.16 -6.10 -6.64
CA ALA A 132 5.51 -6.34 -5.35
C ALA A 132 5.51 -7.82 -4.98
N SER A 133 5.12 -8.70 -5.93
CA SER A 133 5.03 -10.15 -5.71
C SER A 133 6.39 -10.84 -5.55
N ASN A 134 7.48 -10.25 -6.04
CA ASN A 134 8.84 -10.82 -5.96
C ASN A 134 9.75 -10.11 -4.97
N PHE A 135 9.21 -9.18 -4.17
CA PHE A 135 9.99 -8.43 -3.19
C PHE A 135 10.49 -9.34 -2.07
N THR A 136 11.81 -9.35 -1.86
CA THR A 136 12.47 -10.35 -0.99
C THR A 136 12.16 -10.19 0.49
N GLU A 137 11.72 -9.03 0.93
CA GLU A 137 11.42 -8.71 2.32
C GLU A 137 9.91 -8.58 2.60
N SER A 138 9.06 -9.09 1.71
CA SER A 138 7.59 -9.02 1.78
C SER A 138 7.00 -9.55 3.09
N GLU A 139 7.60 -10.60 3.68
CA GLU A 139 7.14 -11.16 4.96
C GLU A 139 7.19 -10.16 6.13
N LYS A 140 8.05 -9.14 6.05
CA LYS A 140 8.16 -8.12 7.11
C LYS A 140 7.05 -7.09 7.06
N ILE A 141 6.45 -6.90 5.88
CA ILE A 141 5.46 -5.89 5.56
C ILE A 141 4.24 -6.49 4.85
N GLU A 142 3.74 -7.62 5.31
CA GLU A 142 2.69 -8.39 4.63
C GLU A 142 1.41 -7.58 4.37
N ASN A 143 0.96 -6.77 5.33
CA ASN A 143 -0.24 -5.94 5.12
C ASN A 143 0.00 -4.86 4.08
N GLN A 144 1.17 -4.22 4.10
CA GLN A 144 1.53 -3.19 3.11
C GLN A 144 1.62 -3.81 1.71
N ILE A 145 2.23 -4.99 1.56
CA ILE A 145 2.22 -5.73 0.28
C ILE A 145 0.80 -5.99 -0.22
N ARG A 146 -0.15 -6.33 0.67
CA ARG A 146 -1.56 -6.52 0.28
C ARG A 146 -2.21 -5.21 -0.15
N ILE A 147 -1.88 -4.11 0.50
CA ILE A 147 -2.35 -2.77 0.13
C ILE A 147 -1.82 -2.41 -1.25
N GLU A 148 -0.53 -2.59 -1.52
CA GLU A 148 0.08 -2.41 -2.84
C GLU A 148 -0.58 -3.28 -3.93
N HIS A 149 -0.99 -4.50 -3.59
CA HIS A 149 -1.75 -5.34 -4.52
C HIS A 149 -3.15 -4.78 -4.81
N LEU A 150 -3.83 -4.18 -3.83
CA LEU A 150 -5.10 -3.50 -4.06
C LEU A 150 -4.91 -2.29 -4.97
N ASP A 151 -3.90 -1.46 -4.71
CA ASP A 151 -3.54 -0.31 -5.52
C ASP A 151 -3.26 -0.70 -6.99
N TYR A 152 -2.35 -1.65 -7.19
CA TYR A 152 -2.08 -2.22 -8.51
C TYR A 152 -3.35 -2.65 -9.24
N MET A 153 -4.28 -3.31 -8.55
CA MET A 153 -5.49 -3.82 -9.20
C MET A 153 -6.45 -2.70 -9.58
N GLY A 154 -6.54 -1.62 -8.80
CA GLY A 154 -7.27 -0.40 -9.15
C GLY A 154 -6.74 0.21 -10.46
N PHE A 155 -5.44 0.41 -10.56
CA PHE A 155 -4.78 0.87 -11.79
C PHE A 155 -4.98 -0.08 -12.96
N LYS A 156 -4.90 -1.39 -12.74
CA LYS A 156 -5.14 -2.39 -13.79
C LYS A 156 -6.56 -2.38 -14.31
N ILE A 157 -7.56 -2.21 -13.43
CA ILE A 157 -8.97 -2.07 -13.85
C ILE A 157 -9.11 -0.85 -14.75
N LEU A 158 -8.55 0.31 -14.39
CA LEU A 158 -8.56 1.52 -15.22
C LEU A 158 -7.88 1.28 -16.57
N ALA A 159 -6.70 0.64 -16.57
CA ALA A 159 -5.98 0.33 -17.80
C ALA A 159 -6.75 -0.61 -18.72
N LEU A 160 -7.43 -1.63 -18.18
CA LEU A 160 -8.27 -2.55 -18.94
C LEU A 160 -9.50 -1.86 -19.52
N LEU A 161 -10.15 -0.99 -18.75
CA LEU A 161 -11.35 -0.24 -19.20
C LEU A 161 -10.99 0.82 -20.25
N ASN A 162 -9.78 1.35 -20.26
CA ASN A 162 -9.32 2.35 -21.24
C ASN A 162 -8.90 1.74 -22.60
N GLN A 163 -8.98 0.43 -22.77
CA GLN A 163 -8.66 -0.23 -24.03
C GLN A 163 -9.74 -0.03 -25.10
N LYS A 164 -9.33 0.13 -26.37
CA LYS A 164 -10.28 0.14 -27.52
C LYS A 164 -11.17 -1.10 -27.57
N LYS A 165 -10.65 -2.23 -27.13
CA LYS A 165 -11.36 -3.50 -27.02
C LYS A 165 -11.17 -4.06 -25.64
N ILE A 166 -12.15 -3.86 -24.77
CA ILE A 166 -12.11 -4.28 -23.39
C ILE A 166 -12.14 -5.81 -23.29
N ASP A 167 -11.17 -6.38 -22.57
CA ASP A 167 -11.15 -7.77 -22.18
C ASP A 167 -11.92 -7.95 -20.85
N TRP A 168 -13.23 -8.17 -20.99
CA TRP A 168 -14.13 -8.33 -19.85
C TRP A 168 -13.79 -9.55 -18.99
N GLN A 169 -13.20 -10.60 -19.58
CA GLN A 169 -12.79 -11.77 -18.82
C GLN A 169 -11.58 -11.44 -17.92
N ASN A 170 -10.59 -10.73 -18.45
CA ASN A 170 -9.45 -10.28 -17.66
C ASN A 170 -9.87 -9.27 -16.58
N LEU A 171 -10.81 -8.36 -16.91
CA LEU A 171 -11.38 -7.43 -15.93
C LEU A 171 -12.04 -8.16 -14.76
N GLU A 172 -12.89 -9.16 -15.04
CA GLU A 172 -13.56 -9.96 -14.00
C GLU A 172 -12.53 -10.74 -13.14
N GLN A 173 -11.51 -11.29 -13.77
CA GLN A 173 -10.40 -11.95 -13.04
C GLN A 173 -9.65 -10.99 -12.13
N THR A 174 -9.41 -9.76 -12.59
CA THR A 174 -8.78 -8.70 -11.77
C THR A 174 -9.65 -8.35 -10.58
N ILE A 175 -10.96 -8.12 -10.77
CA ILE A 175 -11.90 -7.83 -9.68
C ILE A 175 -11.96 -8.97 -8.65
N ASN A 176 -11.98 -10.23 -9.10
CA ASN A 176 -11.90 -11.40 -8.22
C ASN A 176 -10.57 -11.44 -7.42
N SER A 177 -9.51 -10.87 -7.96
CA SER A 177 -8.23 -10.76 -7.25
C SER A 177 -8.27 -9.67 -6.18
N VAL A 178 -8.85 -8.51 -6.47
CA VAL A 178 -9.14 -7.44 -5.48
C VAL A 178 -9.91 -8.03 -4.29
N GLU A 179 -10.98 -8.78 -4.56
CA GLU A 179 -11.78 -9.39 -3.50
C GLU A 179 -10.96 -10.35 -2.63
N ARG A 180 -10.09 -11.17 -3.22
CA ARG A 180 -9.24 -12.09 -2.44
C ARG A 180 -8.24 -11.35 -1.55
N GLU A 181 -7.59 -10.32 -2.05
CA GLU A 181 -6.67 -9.51 -1.24
C GLU A 181 -7.40 -8.78 -0.13
N TRP A 182 -8.59 -8.23 -0.43
CA TRP A 182 -9.43 -7.60 0.59
C TRP A 182 -9.86 -8.57 1.70
N VAL A 183 -10.33 -9.77 1.35
CA VAL A 183 -10.71 -10.79 2.34
C VAL A 183 -9.53 -11.14 3.26
N ALA A 184 -8.31 -11.17 2.74
CA ALA A 184 -7.12 -11.44 3.53
C ALA A 184 -6.69 -10.24 4.40
N LEU A 185 -6.87 -9.00 3.93
CA LEU A 185 -6.47 -7.78 4.63
C LEU A 185 -7.51 -7.31 5.66
N SER A 186 -8.81 -7.41 5.33
CA SER A 186 -9.92 -6.83 6.10
C SER A 186 -9.96 -7.20 7.59
N PRO A 187 -9.51 -8.39 8.06
CA PRO A 187 -9.44 -8.69 9.49
C PRO A 187 -8.52 -7.73 10.27
N ASN A 188 -7.51 -7.15 9.60
CA ASN A 188 -6.52 -6.25 10.21
C ASN A 188 -6.94 -4.78 10.13
N VAL A 189 -7.95 -4.43 9.32
CA VAL A 189 -8.52 -3.08 9.25
C VAL A 189 -9.41 -2.84 10.47
N THR A 190 -9.22 -1.74 11.17
CA THR A 190 -9.98 -1.43 12.40
C THR A 190 -11.18 -0.52 12.16
N ASP A 191 -11.16 0.30 11.11
CA ASP A 191 -12.25 1.21 10.76
C ASP A 191 -13.39 0.45 10.07
N ALA A 192 -14.54 0.39 10.75
CA ALA A 192 -15.73 -0.30 10.24
C ALA A 192 -16.33 0.39 8.98
N ASN A 193 -16.25 1.74 8.91
CA ASN A 193 -16.78 2.46 7.75
C ASN A 193 -15.92 2.21 6.50
N LEU A 194 -14.59 2.10 6.68
CA LEU A 194 -13.67 1.75 5.61
C LEU A 194 -13.94 0.34 5.10
N LYS A 195 -14.20 -0.63 6.01
CA LYS A 195 -14.62 -1.99 5.62
C LYS A 195 -15.90 -1.98 4.80
N ASP A 196 -16.94 -1.34 5.31
CA ASP A 196 -18.23 -1.24 4.62
C ASP A 196 -18.08 -0.58 3.25
N SER A 197 -17.19 0.42 3.13
CA SER A 197 -16.92 1.12 1.87
C SER A 197 -16.25 0.20 0.84
N PHE A 198 -15.26 -0.61 1.24
CA PHE A 198 -14.63 -1.59 0.37
C PHE A 198 -15.59 -2.70 -0.07
N GLU A 199 -16.45 -3.19 0.82
CA GLU A 199 -17.46 -4.20 0.47
C GLU A 199 -18.46 -3.68 -0.57
N LEU A 200 -18.89 -2.42 -0.43
CA LEU A 200 -19.75 -1.75 -1.40
C LEU A 200 -19.03 -1.53 -2.73
N LEU A 201 -17.78 -1.11 -2.69
CA LEU A 201 -16.92 -0.94 -3.86
C LEU A 201 -16.81 -2.24 -4.66
N LEU A 202 -16.45 -3.35 -4.01
CA LEU A 202 -16.33 -4.66 -4.64
C LEU A 202 -17.64 -5.11 -5.29
N SER A 203 -18.75 -4.96 -4.56
CA SER A 203 -20.08 -5.26 -5.11
C SER A 203 -20.39 -4.43 -6.35
N GLY A 204 -20.03 -3.17 -6.35
CA GLY A 204 -20.19 -2.26 -7.48
C GLY A 204 -19.32 -2.63 -8.68
N LEU A 205 -18.05 -3.00 -8.45
CA LEU A 205 -17.11 -3.45 -9.49
C LEU A 205 -17.63 -4.71 -10.19
N HIS A 206 -18.08 -5.72 -9.44
CA HIS A 206 -18.71 -6.91 -10.01
C HIS A 206 -19.94 -6.57 -10.86
N LEU A 207 -20.80 -5.68 -10.37
CA LEU A 207 -21.98 -5.26 -11.09
C LEU A 207 -21.62 -4.52 -12.39
N SER A 208 -20.59 -3.66 -12.36
CA SER A 208 -20.11 -2.93 -13.55
C SER A 208 -19.57 -3.89 -14.61
N ALA A 209 -18.81 -4.90 -14.22
CA ALA A 209 -18.28 -5.92 -15.13
C ALA A 209 -19.40 -6.78 -15.74
N GLN A 210 -20.36 -7.25 -14.94
CA GLN A 210 -21.53 -8.01 -15.40
C GLN A 210 -22.37 -7.24 -16.42
N ASN A 211 -22.59 -5.95 -16.16
CA ASN A 211 -23.37 -5.09 -17.04
C ASN A 211 -22.53 -4.49 -18.18
N LYS A 212 -21.22 -4.69 -18.17
CA LYS A 212 -20.28 -4.04 -19.11
C LYS A 212 -20.38 -2.52 -19.07
N ASP A 213 -20.59 -1.98 -17.88
CA ASP A 213 -20.68 -0.53 -17.64
C ASP A 213 -19.31 0.06 -17.39
N VAL A 214 -18.66 0.50 -18.47
CA VAL A 214 -17.31 1.09 -18.45
C VAL A 214 -17.24 2.27 -17.50
N LYS A 215 -18.22 3.18 -17.60
CA LYS A 215 -18.20 4.43 -16.82
C LYS A 215 -18.33 4.18 -15.32
N MET A 216 -19.18 3.25 -14.93
CA MET A 216 -19.30 2.84 -13.54
C MET A 216 -18.03 2.17 -13.06
N GLY A 217 -17.43 1.31 -13.87
CA GLY A 217 -16.16 0.66 -13.58
C GLY A 217 -15.02 1.64 -13.36
N GLU A 218 -14.89 2.67 -14.22
CA GLU A 218 -13.88 3.74 -14.08
C GLU A 218 -14.07 4.53 -12.78
N ILE A 219 -15.31 4.91 -12.43
CA ILE A 219 -15.60 5.63 -11.19
C ILE A 219 -15.22 4.77 -9.97
N LEU A 220 -15.59 3.50 -9.98
CA LEU A 220 -15.33 2.60 -8.86
C LEU A 220 -13.83 2.27 -8.72
N ALA A 221 -13.11 2.08 -9.82
CA ALA A 221 -11.66 1.89 -9.77
C ALA A 221 -10.93 3.14 -9.24
N SER A 222 -11.39 4.34 -9.61
CA SER A 222 -10.85 5.58 -9.01
C SER A 222 -11.20 5.73 -7.52
N MET A 223 -12.35 5.19 -7.08
CA MET A 223 -12.69 5.12 -5.65
C MET A 223 -11.82 4.09 -4.91
N ASP A 224 -11.48 2.98 -5.57
CA ASP A 224 -10.56 1.98 -5.03
C ASP A 224 -9.22 2.61 -4.67
N LEU A 225 -8.56 3.28 -5.61
CA LEU A 225 -7.32 4.00 -5.38
C LEU A 225 -7.42 4.98 -4.20
N SER A 226 -8.51 5.78 -4.14
CA SER A 226 -8.72 6.71 -3.03
C SER A 226 -8.93 6.02 -1.67
N LEU A 227 -9.51 4.82 -1.63
CA LEU A 227 -9.68 4.04 -0.40
C LEU A 227 -8.36 3.35 -0.01
N VAL A 228 -7.54 2.97 -1.00
CA VAL A 228 -6.19 2.44 -0.77
C VAL A 228 -5.31 3.48 -0.09
N ASP A 229 -5.32 4.75 -0.54
CA ASP A 229 -4.63 5.86 0.14
C ASP A 229 -5.00 5.95 1.65
N VAL A 230 -6.27 5.69 1.99
CA VAL A 230 -6.72 5.67 3.40
C VAL A 230 -6.19 4.45 4.14
N LEU A 231 -6.11 3.30 3.47
CA LEU A 231 -5.54 2.07 4.05
C LEU A 231 -4.04 2.24 4.35
N GLU A 232 -3.25 2.79 3.43
CA GLU A 232 -1.82 3.06 3.62
C GLU A 232 -1.55 3.89 4.87
N ASN A 233 -2.38 4.88 5.12
CA ASN A 233 -2.28 5.72 6.32
C ASN A 233 -2.74 5.03 7.61
N SER A 234 -3.27 3.81 7.52
CA SER A 234 -3.86 3.06 8.66
C SER A 234 -2.95 1.94 9.17
N PHE A 235 -1.88 1.59 8.46
CA PHE A 235 -0.92 0.51 8.75
C PHE A 235 0.52 1.01 8.87
#